data_3a9b560719f2fe925332fd5f7e51b90c
#
_entry.id   3a9b560719f2fe925332fd5f7e51b90c
#
_cell.length_a   1.000
_cell.length_b   1.000
_cell.length_c   1.000
_cell.angle_alpha   90.00
_cell.angle_beta   90.00
_cell.angle_gamma   90.00
#
_symmetry.space_group_name_H-M   'P 1'
#
loop_
_entity.id
_entity.type
_entity.pdbx_description
1 polymer ?
#
loop_
_entity_poly.entity_id
_entity_poly.type
_entity_poly.pdbx_seq_one_letter_code
_entity_poly.pdbx_strand_id
1 'polypeptide(L)'
;MCPAHWFEVPLGVRTEVFQSLAAWLNGTETVRPYLIARLNAILHIVRLHKVEADFKVEVLKLEADRDRLIAAHTRDLQKEGNA
;
A
#
# COMPACT_ATOMS: atom_id res chain seq x y z
N MET A 1 8.24 8.49 3.78
CA MET A 1 8.40 9.06 2.43
C MET A 1 8.62 10.56 2.55
N CYS A 2 9.59 11.12 1.83
CA CYS A 2 9.85 12.56 1.90
C CYS A 2 8.75 13.35 1.15
N PRO A 3 8.52 14.65 1.52
CA PRO A 3 7.46 15.43 0.88
C PRO A 3 7.58 15.55 -0.64
N ALA A 4 8.79 15.67 -1.16
CA ALA A 4 9.00 15.76 -2.61
C ALA A 4 8.53 14.50 -3.33
N HIS A 5 8.85 13.32 -2.81
CA HIS A 5 8.40 12.05 -3.38
C HIS A 5 6.89 11.87 -3.22
N TRP A 6 6.33 12.33 -2.10
CA TRP A 6 4.89 12.24 -1.88
C TRP A 6 4.08 12.97 -2.96
N PHE A 7 4.55 14.15 -3.38
CA PHE A 7 3.88 14.91 -4.44
C PHE A 7 4.03 14.29 -5.83
N GLU A 8 4.98 13.38 -6.03
CA GLU A 8 5.13 12.63 -7.28
C GLU A 8 4.13 11.47 -7.40
N VAL A 9 3.52 11.06 -6.28
CA VAL A 9 2.52 10.00 -6.27
C VAL A 9 1.23 10.53 -6.88
N PRO A 10 0.57 9.79 -7.80
CA PRO A 10 -0.70 10.20 -8.39
C PRO A 10 -1.76 10.50 -7.33
N LEU A 11 -2.63 11.46 -7.61
CA LEU A 11 -3.66 11.89 -6.67
C LEU A 11 -4.54 10.73 -6.21
N GLY A 12 -4.92 9.82 -7.11
CA GLY A 12 -5.72 8.65 -6.75
C GLY A 12 -5.05 7.76 -5.71
N VAL A 13 -3.74 7.52 -5.85
CA VAL A 13 -2.98 6.71 -4.89
C VAL A 13 -2.85 7.44 -3.56
N ARG A 14 -2.57 8.75 -3.59
CA ARG A 14 -2.51 9.57 -2.37
C ARG A 14 -3.85 9.56 -1.63
N THR A 15 -4.95 9.67 -2.37
CA THR A 15 -6.29 9.64 -1.80
C THR A 15 -6.55 8.32 -1.09
N GLU A 16 -6.18 7.19 -1.69
CA GLU A 16 -6.30 5.89 -1.06
C GLU A 16 -5.53 5.79 0.25
N VAL A 17 -4.31 6.32 0.28
CA VAL A 17 -3.49 6.33 1.50
C VAL A 17 -4.19 7.12 2.61
N PHE A 18 -4.68 8.32 2.31
CA PHE A 18 -5.38 9.14 3.29
C PHE A 18 -6.70 8.52 3.75
N GLN A 19 -7.49 8.01 2.83
CA GLN A 19 -8.79 7.40 3.16
C GLN A 19 -8.62 6.16 4.02
N SER A 20 -7.67 5.29 3.68
CA SER A 20 -7.42 4.08 4.44
C SER A 20 -6.82 4.38 5.82
N LEU A 21 -5.96 5.41 5.92
CA LEU A 21 -5.44 5.86 7.21
C LEU A 21 -6.57 6.40 8.09
N ALA A 22 -7.43 7.26 7.53
CA ALA A 22 -8.56 7.83 8.27
C ALA A 22 -9.52 6.73 8.75
N ALA A 23 -9.83 5.76 7.89
CA ALA A 23 -10.69 4.64 8.24
C ALA A 23 -10.11 3.80 9.38
N TRP A 24 -8.79 3.56 9.34
CA TRP A 24 -8.12 2.85 10.42
C TRP A 24 -8.16 3.63 11.74
N LEU A 25 -7.83 4.93 11.71
CA LEU A 25 -7.81 5.78 12.89
C LEU A 25 -9.22 5.95 13.49
N ASN A 26 -10.25 5.94 12.66
CA ASN A 26 -11.63 6.01 13.09
C ASN A 26 -12.22 4.65 13.53
N GLY A 27 -11.46 3.58 13.40
CA GLY A 27 -11.89 2.25 13.79
C GLY A 27 -12.86 1.57 12.84
N THR A 28 -13.09 2.12 11.64
CA THR A 28 -13.98 1.53 10.64
C THR A 28 -13.32 0.43 9.83
N GLU A 29 -12.00 0.42 9.75
CA GLU A 29 -11.24 -0.62 9.05
C GLU A 29 -9.98 -1.00 9.83
N THR A 30 -9.40 -2.17 9.48
CA THR A 30 -8.11 -2.59 10.00
C THR A 30 -6.98 -1.76 9.39
N VAL A 31 -5.76 -1.95 9.87
CA VAL A 31 -4.59 -1.26 9.32
C VAL A 31 -4.18 -1.78 7.94
N ARG A 32 -4.63 -2.97 7.53
CA ARG A 32 -4.19 -3.62 6.27
C ARG A 32 -4.41 -2.77 5.02
N PRO A 33 -5.60 -2.18 4.78
CA PRO A 33 -5.79 -1.34 3.60
C PRO A 33 -4.81 -0.17 3.54
N TYR A 34 -4.49 0.44 4.68
CA TYR A 34 -3.51 1.50 4.76
C TYR A 34 -2.10 1.00 4.40
N LEU A 35 -1.70 -0.15 4.92
CA LEU A 35 -0.38 -0.72 4.61
C LEU A 35 -0.25 -1.07 3.13
N ILE A 36 -1.30 -1.62 2.52
CA ILE A 36 -1.34 -1.92 1.09
C ILE A 36 -1.21 -0.65 0.26
N ALA A 37 -2.00 0.37 0.57
CA ALA A 37 -1.96 1.64 -0.14
C ALA A 37 -0.59 2.33 -0.02
N ARG A 38 0.01 2.28 1.17
CA ARG A 38 1.35 2.82 1.42
C ARG A 38 2.41 2.12 0.58
N LEU A 39 2.37 0.78 0.53
CA LEU A 39 3.32 0.01 -0.29
C LEU A 39 3.16 0.31 -1.78
N ASN A 40 1.93 0.44 -2.26
CA ASN A 40 1.67 0.83 -3.64
C ASN A 40 2.27 2.20 -3.97
N ALA A 41 2.17 3.16 -3.05
CA ALA A 41 2.76 4.49 -3.22
C ALA A 41 4.29 4.42 -3.31
N ILE A 42 4.93 3.65 -2.43
CA ILE A 42 6.38 3.48 -2.42
C ILE A 42 6.85 2.82 -3.73
N LEU A 43 6.18 1.75 -4.16
CA LEU A 43 6.51 1.05 -5.40
C LEU A 43 6.36 1.96 -6.62
N HIS A 44 5.32 2.82 -6.62
CA HIS A 44 5.13 3.79 -7.70
C HIS A 44 6.33 4.73 -7.83
N ILE A 45 6.83 5.26 -6.72
CA ILE A 45 7.98 6.17 -6.71
C ILE A 45 9.25 5.45 -7.18
N VAL A 46 9.49 4.23 -6.72
CA VAL A 46 10.64 3.43 -7.14
C VAL A 46 10.63 3.22 -8.65
N ARG A 47 9.46 2.91 -9.23
CA ARG A 47 9.31 2.72 -10.68
C ARG A 47 9.46 4.02 -11.47
N LEU A 48 8.90 5.10 -10.94
CA LEU A 48 8.98 6.42 -11.58
C LEU A 48 10.42 6.90 -11.75
N HIS A 49 11.25 6.67 -10.73
CA HIS A 49 12.66 7.07 -10.76
C HIS A 49 13.58 6.04 -11.40
N LYS A 50 13.02 4.92 -11.88
CA LYS A 50 13.77 3.86 -12.56
C LYS A 50 14.94 3.30 -11.74
N VAL A 51 14.75 3.23 -10.42
CA VAL A 51 15.77 2.69 -9.50
C VAL A 51 15.53 1.22 -9.15
N GLU A 52 14.59 0.57 -9.81
CA GLU A 52 14.24 -0.83 -9.53
C GLU A 52 15.45 -1.77 -9.67
N ALA A 53 16.30 -1.51 -10.67
CA ALA A 53 17.49 -2.35 -10.90
C ALA A 53 18.48 -2.26 -9.74
N ASP A 54 18.62 -1.07 -9.14
CA ASP A 54 19.54 -0.82 -8.03
C ASP A 54 19.03 -1.41 -6.73
N PHE A 55 17.70 -1.54 -6.58
CA PHE A 55 17.05 -2.03 -5.36
C PHE A 55 16.19 -3.26 -5.64
N LYS A 56 16.62 -4.11 -6.56
CA LYS A 56 15.83 -5.26 -7.01
C LYS A 56 15.37 -6.14 -5.86
N VAL A 57 16.24 -6.46 -4.92
CA VAL A 57 15.91 -7.31 -3.78
C VAL A 57 14.86 -6.64 -2.89
N GLU A 58 15.03 -5.35 -2.61
CA GLU A 58 14.11 -4.57 -1.81
C GLU A 58 12.75 -4.43 -2.48
N VAL A 59 12.73 -4.21 -3.80
CA VAL A 59 11.49 -4.12 -4.59
C VAL A 59 10.75 -5.46 -4.52
N LEU A 60 11.44 -6.57 -4.69
CA LEU A 60 10.81 -7.90 -4.59
C LEU A 60 10.23 -8.16 -3.20
N LYS A 61 10.91 -7.71 -2.15
CA LYS A 61 10.38 -7.81 -0.77
C LYS A 61 9.12 -6.98 -0.60
N LEU A 62 9.13 -5.75 -1.09
CA LEU A 62 7.96 -4.86 -1.01
C LEU A 62 6.76 -5.45 -1.75
N GLU A 63 6.98 -5.97 -2.95
CA GLU A 63 5.92 -6.62 -3.72
C GLU A 63 5.38 -7.86 -3.01
N ALA A 64 6.26 -8.69 -2.45
CA ALA A 64 5.86 -9.88 -1.72
C ALA A 64 5.07 -9.51 -0.46
N ASP A 65 5.49 -8.50 0.28
CA ASP A 65 4.79 -8.00 1.46
C ASP A 65 3.40 -7.47 1.09
N ARG A 66 3.32 -6.68 0.01
CA ARG A 66 2.04 -6.20 -0.50
C ARG A 66 1.10 -7.33 -0.86
N ASP A 67 1.58 -8.32 -1.63
CA ASP A 67 0.76 -9.43 -2.07
C ASP A 67 0.28 -10.28 -0.90
N ARG A 68 1.12 -10.47 0.10
CA ARG A 68 0.76 -11.17 1.33
C ARG A 68 -0.33 -10.44 2.11
N LEU A 69 -0.22 -9.11 2.21
CA LEU A 69 -1.23 -8.28 2.86
C LEU A 69 -2.56 -8.33 2.11
N ILE A 70 -2.51 -8.28 0.78
CA ILE A 70 -3.72 -8.37 -0.06
C ILE A 70 -4.39 -9.73 0.16
N ALA A 71 -3.62 -10.82 0.13
CA ALA A 71 -4.16 -12.16 0.33
C ALA A 71 -4.79 -12.33 1.72
N ALA A 72 -4.14 -11.81 2.76
CA ALA A 72 -4.67 -11.86 4.12
C ALA A 72 -5.95 -11.03 4.26
N HIS A 73 -5.98 -9.85 3.66
CA HIS A 73 -7.15 -8.97 3.69
C HIS A 73 -8.33 -9.62 2.96
N THR A 74 -8.09 -10.22 1.79
CA THR A 74 -9.11 -10.92 1.02
C THR A 74 -9.70 -12.09 1.80
N ARG A 75 -8.86 -12.88 2.50
CA ARG A 75 -9.32 -13.97 3.34
C ARG A 75 -10.22 -13.49 4.48
N ASP A 76 -9.84 -12.38 5.12
CA ASP A 76 -10.65 -11.82 6.20
C ASP A 76 -12.00 -11.33 5.71
N LEU A 77 -12.05 -10.70 4.53
CA LEU A 77 -13.31 -10.29 3.92
C LEU A 77 -14.19 -11.48 3.57
N GLN A 78 -13.61 -12.57 3.08
CA GLN A 78 -14.35 -13.80 2.79
C GLN A 78 -14.93 -14.43 4.06
N LYS A 79 -14.19 -14.43 5.15
CA LYS A 79 -14.70 -14.91 6.43
C LYS A 79 -15.89 -14.11 6.92
N GLU A 80 -15.81 -12.79 6.83
CA GLU A 80 -16.93 -11.91 7.18
C GLU A 80 -18.14 -12.15 6.31
N GLY A 81 -17.94 -12.36 5.01
CA GLY A 81 -18.99 -12.65 4.07
C GLY A 81 -19.67 -13.99 4.30
N ASN A 82 -18.97 -14.95 4.90
CA ASN A 82 -19.49 -16.29 5.18
C ASN A 82 -20.07 -16.45 6.61
N ALA A 83 -19.89 -15.41 7.40
CA ALA A 83 -20.44 -15.41 8.74
C ALA A 83 -21.88 -14.93 8.72
#